data_643caf4ca4b94ac8bcf3f3cb3663a0ad
#
_entry.id   643caf4ca4b94ac8bcf3f3cb3663a0ad
#
_cell.length_a   1.000
_cell.length_b   1.000
_cell.length_c   1.000
_cell.angle_alpha   90.00
_cell.angle_beta   90.00
_cell.angle_gamma   90.00
#
_symmetry.space_group_name_H-M   'P 1'
#
loop_
_entity.id
_entity.type
_entity.pdbx_description
1 polymer ?
#
loop_
_entity_poly.entity_id
_entity_poly.type
_entity_poly.pdbx_seq_one_letter_code
_entity_poly.pdbx_strand_id
1 'polypeptide(L)'
;MKKYIIIALVSGTVLTSCGEYNKVLKSTDYEYKYEAAKSYFGKGQNTKAATILEELITIMKGTDKAEESLYMLGMTYYNQGDFITASHYFTTYYNTYPRGVYTEQARYFSGKALFLDTPEPRLDQSSTYKAIQELQMFMEYFPTSSRRQDAQQMIFDLQDKLVMKDYLAAKLYYDLGSYTGNSTYSTTGNNYLSCIVTAQNALKDYPYTKMREDLSILVLRAKYDMAKASVEEKKEERMRETIDEYYSFKNEFPESKYMKEADRIFKDSEKILNEDKQS
;
A
#
# COMPACT_ATOMS: atom_id res chain seq x y z
N MET A 1 11.83 11.86 52.82
CA MET A 1 11.05 13.09 52.64
C MET A 1 11.15 13.67 51.24
N LYS A 2 12.33 13.81 50.61
CA LYS A 2 12.45 14.39 49.24
C LYS A 2 11.72 13.62 48.13
N LYS A 3 11.58 12.29 48.20
CA LYS A 3 10.87 11.47 47.17
C LYS A 3 9.35 11.67 47.19
N TYR A 4 8.75 11.94 48.34
CA TYR A 4 7.30 12.17 48.46
C TYR A 4 6.88 13.58 48.00
N ILE A 5 7.78 14.56 48.07
CA ILE A 5 7.55 15.93 47.59
C ILE A 5 7.50 15.96 46.07
N ILE A 6 8.34 15.15 45.37
CA ILE A 6 8.34 15.05 43.91
C ILE A 6 7.04 14.40 43.39
N ILE A 7 6.54 13.37 44.09
CA ILE A 7 5.28 12.69 43.74
C ILE A 7 4.06 13.64 43.92
N ALA A 8 4.06 14.43 44.97
CA ALA A 8 3.01 15.40 45.24
C ALA A 8 2.99 16.58 44.22
N LEU A 9 4.17 16.97 43.70
CA LEU A 9 4.27 18.02 42.67
C LEU A 9 3.77 17.52 41.29
N VAL A 10 4.05 16.26 40.95
CA VAL A 10 3.59 15.66 39.68
C VAL A 10 2.08 15.40 39.70
N SER A 11 1.51 14.99 40.83
CA SER A 11 0.05 14.80 40.95
C SER A 11 -0.74 16.12 40.96
N GLY A 12 -0.16 17.24 41.43
CA GLY A 12 -0.78 18.55 41.40
C GLY A 12 -0.97 19.16 40.01
N THR A 13 -0.04 18.88 39.09
CA THR A 13 -0.09 19.41 37.72
C THR A 13 -1.12 18.69 36.85
N VAL A 14 -1.44 17.43 37.11
CA VAL A 14 -2.45 16.66 36.36
C VAL A 14 -3.88 17.12 36.69
N LEU A 15 -4.15 17.49 37.93
CA LEU A 15 -5.48 17.92 38.36
C LEU A 15 -5.88 19.31 37.83
N THR A 16 -4.95 20.24 37.67
CA THR A 16 -5.20 21.57 37.12
C THR A 16 -5.52 21.56 35.63
N SER A 17 -4.89 20.67 34.85
CA SER A 17 -5.12 20.53 33.41
C SER A 17 -6.55 20.05 33.08
N CYS A 18 -7.16 19.23 33.93
CA CYS A 18 -8.53 18.72 33.70
C CYS A 18 -9.61 19.81 33.94
N GLY A 19 -9.37 20.73 34.90
CA GLY A 19 -10.25 21.85 35.18
C GLY A 19 -10.31 22.89 34.05
N GLU A 20 -9.17 23.19 33.45
CA GLU A 20 -9.08 24.14 32.33
C GLU A 20 -9.78 23.61 31.08
N TYR A 21 -9.57 22.36 30.72
CA TYR A 21 -10.24 21.73 29.57
C TYR A 21 -11.76 21.72 29.71
N ASN A 22 -12.28 21.34 30.87
CA ASN A 22 -13.71 21.38 31.14
C ASN A 22 -14.31 22.80 31.06
N LYS A 23 -13.53 23.83 31.43
CA LYS A 23 -13.95 25.22 31.28
C LYS A 23 -14.06 25.60 29.78
N VAL A 24 -13.12 25.16 28.95
CA VAL A 24 -13.16 25.37 27.50
C VAL A 24 -14.40 24.69 26.91
N LEU A 25 -14.65 23.42 27.23
CA LEU A 25 -15.80 22.68 26.70
C LEU A 25 -17.14 23.32 27.00
N LYS A 26 -17.30 23.89 28.23
CA LYS A 26 -18.53 24.54 28.66
C LYS A 26 -18.70 26.00 28.21
N SER A 27 -17.64 26.58 27.61
CA SER A 27 -17.68 27.96 27.13
C SER A 27 -18.62 28.08 25.93
N THR A 28 -19.33 29.17 25.85
CA THR A 28 -20.10 29.62 24.68
C THR A 28 -19.33 30.63 23.82
N ASP A 29 -18.13 30.98 24.25
CA ASP A 29 -17.20 31.83 23.49
C ASP A 29 -16.41 30.94 22.50
N TYR A 30 -16.83 30.99 21.24
CA TYR A 30 -16.22 30.18 20.18
C TYR A 30 -14.83 30.67 19.77
N GLU A 31 -14.53 31.96 20.00
CA GLU A 31 -13.19 32.50 19.82
C GLU A 31 -12.23 31.89 20.83
N TYR A 32 -12.61 31.87 22.08
CA TYR A 32 -11.85 31.24 23.15
C TYR A 32 -11.66 29.73 22.90
N LYS A 33 -12.71 29.02 22.42
CA LYS A 33 -12.60 27.61 22.04
C LYS A 33 -11.61 27.41 20.91
N TYR A 34 -11.64 28.26 19.88
CA TYR A 34 -10.73 28.18 18.75
C TYR A 34 -9.27 28.33 19.16
N GLU A 35 -8.93 29.36 19.94
CA GLU A 35 -7.59 29.56 20.46
C GLU A 35 -7.12 28.42 21.37
N ALA A 36 -8.03 27.88 22.19
CA ALA A 36 -7.74 26.71 23.01
C ALA A 36 -7.47 25.46 22.15
N ALA A 37 -8.26 25.22 21.10
CA ALA A 37 -8.04 24.11 20.18
C ALA A 37 -6.67 24.19 19.48
N LYS A 38 -6.27 25.39 19.01
CA LYS A 38 -4.92 25.65 18.45
C LYS A 38 -3.83 25.35 19.48
N SER A 39 -4.01 25.78 20.71
CA SER A 39 -3.06 25.53 21.80
C SER A 39 -2.92 24.03 22.10
N TYR A 40 -4.05 23.29 22.17
CA TYR A 40 -4.03 21.84 22.39
C TYR A 40 -3.39 21.09 21.21
N PHE A 41 -3.70 21.49 19.98
CA PHE A 41 -3.10 20.93 18.78
C PHE A 41 -1.56 21.17 18.77
N GLY A 42 -1.12 22.40 19.02
CA GLY A 42 0.31 22.74 19.06
C GLY A 42 1.08 22.02 20.18
N LYS A 43 0.40 21.59 21.25
CA LYS A 43 0.97 20.80 22.35
C LYS A 43 0.89 19.29 22.11
N GLY A 44 0.36 18.82 20.94
CA GLY A 44 0.15 17.42 20.64
C GLY A 44 -0.95 16.76 21.47
N GLN A 45 -1.81 17.53 22.14
CA GLN A 45 -2.96 17.04 22.90
C GLN A 45 -4.14 16.77 21.96
N ASN A 46 -3.91 15.88 20.99
CA ASN A 46 -4.78 15.67 19.85
C ASN A 46 -6.22 15.33 20.22
N THR A 47 -6.47 14.47 21.21
CA THR A 47 -7.83 14.12 21.65
C THR A 47 -8.61 15.34 22.13
N LYS A 48 -7.97 16.24 22.91
CA LYS A 48 -8.63 17.46 23.36
C LYS A 48 -8.89 18.44 22.22
N ALA A 49 -7.93 18.55 21.30
CA ALA A 49 -8.08 19.39 20.12
C ALA A 49 -9.23 18.89 19.23
N ALA A 50 -9.28 17.57 18.93
CA ALA A 50 -10.34 16.97 18.11
C ALA A 50 -11.74 17.30 18.64
N THR A 51 -12.01 17.03 19.92
CA THR A 51 -13.33 17.27 20.53
C THR A 51 -13.80 18.72 20.36
N ILE A 52 -12.90 19.69 20.50
CA ILE A 52 -13.25 21.11 20.34
C ILE A 52 -13.43 21.46 18.87
N LEU A 53 -12.52 20.96 17.99
CA LEU A 53 -12.57 21.24 16.56
C LEU A 53 -13.82 20.67 15.88
N GLU A 54 -14.31 19.49 16.29
CA GLU A 54 -15.55 18.89 15.78
C GLU A 54 -16.77 19.79 16.03
N GLU A 55 -16.82 20.46 17.16
CA GLU A 55 -17.86 21.45 17.44
C GLU A 55 -17.68 22.70 16.56
N LEU A 56 -16.43 23.20 16.46
CA LEU A 56 -16.12 24.45 15.78
C LEU A 56 -16.37 24.40 14.27
N ILE A 57 -16.04 23.31 13.59
CA ILE A 57 -16.26 23.18 12.13
C ILE A 57 -17.73 23.32 11.74
N THR A 58 -18.65 23.01 12.66
CA THR A 58 -20.08 23.13 12.44
C THR A 58 -20.57 24.54 12.70
N ILE A 59 -20.15 25.13 13.82
CA ILE A 59 -20.67 26.41 14.33
C ILE A 59 -20.06 27.60 13.56
N MET A 60 -18.77 27.52 13.24
CA MET A 60 -18.05 28.60 12.56
C MET A 60 -18.11 28.51 11.02
N LYS A 61 -19.00 27.68 10.48
CA LYS A 61 -19.15 27.49 9.03
C LYS A 61 -19.31 28.82 8.28
N GLY A 62 -18.49 29.01 7.25
CA GLY A 62 -18.47 30.24 6.46
C GLY A 62 -17.50 31.32 6.96
N THR A 63 -16.69 31.03 7.99
CA THR A 63 -15.61 31.89 8.46
C THR A 63 -14.24 31.29 8.08
N ASP A 64 -13.20 32.14 8.03
CA ASP A 64 -11.80 31.71 7.81
C ASP A 64 -11.34 30.72 8.90
N LYS A 65 -11.89 30.84 10.11
CA LYS A 65 -11.60 29.95 11.23
C LYS A 65 -12.17 28.54 11.04
N ALA A 66 -13.30 28.39 10.35
CA ALA A 66 -13.84 27.09 10.00
C ALA A 66 -12.93 26.34 9.02
N GLU A 67 -12.32 27.07 8.07
CA GLU A 67 -11.35 26.51 7.13
C GLU A 67 -10.15 25.94 7.88
N GLU A 68 -9.49 26.76 8.72
CA GLU A 68 -8.33 26.33 9.51
C GLU A 68 -8.68 25.20 10.48
N SER A 69 -9.84 25.28 11.15
CA SER A 69 -10.31 24.27 12.09
C SER A 69 -10.50 22.91 11.41
N LEU A 70 -11.05 22.88 10.20
CA LEU A 70 -11.27 21.65 9.45
C LEU A 70 -9.94 20.99 9.03
N TYR A 71 -8.96 21.80 8.59
CA TYR A 71 -7.63 21.30 8.29
C TYR A 71 -6.93 20.77 9.55
N MET A 72 -6.96 21.53 10.66
CA MET A 72 -6.39 21.10 11.94
C MET A 72 -7.04 19.81 12.44
N LEU A 73 -8.34 19.65 12.24
CA LEU A 73 -9.04 18.42 12.65
C LEU A 73 -8.53 17.21 11.87
N GLY A 74 -8.35 17.33 10.55
CA GLY A 74 -7.72 16.30 9.73
C GLY A 74 -6.31 15.95 10.23
N MET A 75 -5.48 16.97 10.50
CA MET A 75 -4.14 16.77 11.06
C MET A 75 -4.16 16.16 12.46
N THR A 76 -5.15 16.47 13.25
CA THR A 76 -5.31 15.93 14.61
C THR A 76 -5.54 14.42 14.59
N TYR A 77 -6.43 13.94 13.72
CA TYR A 77 -6.67 12.51 13.51
C TYR A 77 -5.47 11.81 12.87
N TYR A 78 -4.82 12.47 11.92
CA TYR A 78 -3.56 11.97 11.33
C TYR A 78 -2.49 11.73 12.39
N ASN A 79 -2.31 12.68 13.30
CA ASN A 79 -1.34 12.57 14.41
C ASN A 79 -1.73 11.52 15.46
N GLN A 80 -3.01 11.14 15.54
CA GLN A 80 -3.49 10.04 16.39
C GLN A 80 -3.33 8.66 15.74
N GLY A 81 -2.99 8.61 14.44
CA GLY A 81 -2.94 7.37 13.66
C GLY A 81 -4.31 6.87 13.18
N ASP A 82 -5.36 7.66 13.35
CA ASP A 82 -6.68 7.39 12.75
C ASP A 82 -6.70 7.94 11.32
N PHE A 83 -6.08 7.17 10.42
CA PHE A 83 -5.84 7.59 9.04
C PHE A 83 -7.12 7.63 8.20
N ILE A 84 -8.08 6.76 8.48
CA ILE A 84 -9.38 6.75 7.79
C ILE A 84 -10.14 8.05 8.08
N THR A 85 -10.27 8.41 9.36
CA THR A 85 -10.93 9.64 9.78
C THR A 85 -10.18 10.88 9.30
N ALA A 86 -8.84 10.85 9.36
CA ALA A 86 -8.00 11.93 8.83
C ALA A 86 -8.25 12.17 7.34
N SER A 87 -8.21 11.11 6.51
CA SER A 87 -8.49 11.21 5.07
C SER A 87 -9.90 11.74 4.80
N HIS A 88 -10.90 11.35 5.58
CA HIS A 88 -12.26 11.88 5.47
C HIS A 88 -12.30 13.40 5.68
N TYR A 89 -11.67 13.92 6.74
CA TYR A 89 -11.64 15.37 7.02
C TYR A 89 -10.81 16.13 5.98
N PHE A 90 -9.70 15.60 5.49
CA PHE A 90 -8.95 16.22 4.40
C PHE A 90 -9.75 16.25 3.09
N THR A 91 -10.47 15.18 2.78
CA THR A 91 -11.38 15.13 1.62
C THR A 91 -12.50 16.15 1.76
N THR A 92 -13.11 16.25 2.94
CA THR A 92 -14.11 17.27 3.25
C THR A 92 -13.53 18.68 3.08
N TYR A 93 -12.29 18.90 3.54
CA TYR A 93 -11.64 20.20 3.42
C TYR A 93 -11.51 20.64 1.95
N TYR A 94 -10.85 19.86 1.09
CA TYR A 94 -10.60 20.30 -0.29
C TYR A 94 -11.87 20.33 -1.16
N ASN A 95 -12.92 19.61 -0.79
CA ASN A 95 -14.23 19.72 -1.43
C ASN A 95 -14.98 20.97 -1.01
N THR A 96 -14.85 21.39 0.26
CA THR A 96 -15.50 22.58 0.80
C THR A 96 -14.75 23.85 0.41
N TYR A 97 -13.42 23.80 0.44
CA TYR A 97 -12.52 24.91 0.17
C TYR A 97 -11.55 24.59 -0.98
N PRO A 98 -12.04 24.48 -2.25
CA PRO A 98 -11.20 24.05 -3.38
C PRO A 98 -10.08 25.05 -3.74
N ARG A 99 -10.15 26.27 -3.22
CA ARG A 99 -9.13 27.33 -3.34
C ARG A 99 -8.59 27.76 -1.98
N GLY A 100 -8.79 26.96 -0.96
CA GLY A 100 -8.35 27.24 0.41
C GLY A 100 -6.84 27.19 0.54
N VAL A 101 -6.33 27.83 1.60
CA VAL A 101 -4.89 27.95 1.89
C VAL A 101 -4.21 26.59 2.04
N TYR A 102 -4.95 25.59 2.56
CA TYR A 102 -4.41 24.25 2.84
C TYR A 102 -4.84 23.19 1.81
N THR A 103 -5.40 23.57 0.65
CA THR A 103 -5.97 22.62 -0.31
C THR A 103 -4.91 21.64 -0.85
N GLU A 104 -3.72 22.13 -1.17
CA GLU A 104 -2.61 21.29 -1.59
C GLU A 104 -2.22 20.28 -0.49
N GLN A 105 -2.03 20.80 0.75
CA GLN A 105 -1.67 19.96 1.88
C GLN A 105 -2.76 18.94 2.20
N ALA A 106 -4.03 19.34 2.18
CA ALA A 106 -5.15 18.45 2.48
C ALA A 106 -5.24 17.31 1.46
N ARG A 107 -5.10 17.58 0.15
CA ARG A 107 -5.05 16.52 -0.86
C ARG A 107 -3.87 15.59 -0.67
N TYR A 108 -2.69 16.12 -0.40
CA TYR A 108 -1.51 15.31 -0.12
C TYR A 108 -1.70 14.43 1.12
N PHE A 109 -2.16 15.00 2.23
CA PHE A 109 -2.36 14.25 3.47
C PHE A 109 -3.54 13.29 3.41
N SER A 110 -4.57 13.53 2.59
CA SER A 110 -5.62 12.54 2.29
C SER A 110 -5.02 11.28 1.69
N GLY A 111 -4.25 11.42 0.62
CA GLY A 111 -3.59 10.29 -0.03
C GLY A 111 -2.56 9.59 0.88
N LYS A 112 -1.79 10.36 1.64
CA LYS A 112 -0.79 9.82 2.58
C LYS A 112 -1.43 9.08 3.76
N ALA A 113 -2.55 9.55 4.28
CA ALA A 113 -3.30 8.86 5.31
C ALA A 113 -3.82 7.50 4.80
N LEU A 114 -4.43 7.48 3.61
CA LEU A 114 -4.86 6.22 2.99
C LEU A 114 -3.68 5.27 2.71
N PHE A 115 -2.53 5.79 2.28
CA PHE A 115 -1.30 5.00 2.12
C PHE A 115 -0.91 4.29 3.42
N LEU A 116 -0.94 5.00 4.55
CA LEU A 116 -0.59 4.46 5.87
C LEU A 116 -1.61 3.44 6.39
N ASP A 117 -2.86 3.52 5.95
CA ASP A 117 -3.95 2.62 6.34
C ASP A 117 -4.05 1.37 5.45
N THR A 118 -3.25 1.25 4.41
CA THR A 118 -3.35 0.10 3.50
C THR A 118 -2.97 -1.22 4.20
N PRO A 119 -3.76 -2.31 4.00
CA PRO A 119 -3.53 -3.59 4.64
C PRO A 119 -2.33 -4.33 4.07
N GLU A 120 -2.00 -5.46 4.69
CA GLU A 120 -1.02 -6.41 4.18
C GLU A 120 -1.41 -6.98 2.81
N PRO A 121 -0.43 -7.39 1.96
CA PRO A 121 -0.70 -7.84 0.57
C PRO A 121 -1.70 -8.98 0.44
N ARG A 122 -1.81 -9.87 1.44
CA ARG A 122 -2.71 -11.03 1.41
C ARG A 122 -4.18 -10.70 1.63
N LEU A 123 -4.46 -9.50 2.15
CA LEU A 123 -5.81 -9.05 2.46
C LEU A 123 -6.46 -8.37 1.24
N ASP A 124 -7.70 -7.92 1.41
CA ASP A 124 -8.38 -7.11 0.39
C ASP A 124 -7.63 -5.81 0.15
N GLN A 125 -7.38 -5.48 -1.12
CA GLN A 125 -6.58 -4.32 -1.53
C GLN A 125 -7.41 -3.13 -2.02
N SER A 126 -8.72 -3.11 -1.76
CA SER A 126 -9.61 -2.02 -2.19
C SER A 126 -9.15 -0.66 -1.67
N SER A 127 -8.65 -0.59 -0.42
CA SER A 127 -8.07 0.62 0.16
C SER A 127 -6.76 1.04 -0.51
N THR A 128 -5.95 0.08 -0.98
CA THR A 128 -4.71 0.35 -1.72
C THR A 128 -5.00 1.05 -3.04
N TYR A 129 -6.02 0.60 -3.79
CA TYR A 129 -6.44 1.28 -5.02
C TYR A 129 -6.95 2.70 -4.75
N LYS A 130 -7.69 2.92 -3.65
CA LYS A 130 -8.13 4.25 -3.25
C LYS A 130 -6.95 5.17 -2.93
N ALA A 131 -5.96 4.66 -2.20
CA ALA A 131 -4.75 5.43 -1.89
C ALA A 131 -3.98 5.84 -3.15
N ILE A 132 -3.82 4.92 -4.12
CA ILE A 132 -3.19 5.21 -5.41
C ILE A 132 -3.97 6.31 -6.14
N GLN A 133 -5.29 6.20 -6.21
CA GLN A 133 -6.15 7.18 -6.89
C GLN A 133 -6.02 8.57 -6.25
N GLU A 134 -6.08 8.69 -4.93
CA GLU A 134 -5.94 9.97 -4.22
C GLU A 134 -4.58 10.62 -4.46
N LEU A 135 -3.50 9.82 -4.43
CA LEU A 135 -2.15 10.32 -4.70
C LEU A 135 -1.98 10.75 -6.17
N GLN A 136 -2.57 10.02 -7.12
CA GLN A 136 -2.58 10.39 -8.53
C GLN A 136 -3.33 11.71 -8.74
N MET A 137 -4.52 11.86 -8.15
CA MET A 137 -5.28 13.11 -8.19
C MET A 137 -4.50 14.27 -7.58
N PHE A 138 -3.80 14.06 -6.46
CA PHE A 138 -2.91 15.09 -5.90
C PHE A 138 -1.86 15.55 -6.92
N MET A 139 -1.18 14.59 -7.58
CA MET A 139 -0.13 14.90 -8.57
C MET A 139 -0.67 15.60 -9.82
N GLU A 140 -1.92 15.31 -10.20
CA GLU A 140 -2.61 15.94 -11.33
C GLU A 140 -3.00 17.40 -11.01
N TYR A 141 -3.59 17.63 -9.83
CA TYR A 141 -3.99 18.98 -9.39
C TYR A 141 -2.80 19.89 -9.05
N PHE A 142 -1.68 19.31 -8.57
CA PHE A 142 -0.50 20.05 -8.13
C PHE A 142 0.77 19.52 -8.80
N PRO A 143 0.92 19.66 -10.13
CA PRO A 143 2.04 19.09 -10.89
C PRO A 143 3.40 19.68 -10.52
N THR A 144 3.43 20.88 -9.93
CA THR A 144 4.65 21.59 -9.51
C THR A 144 4.91 21.50 -8.00
N SER A 145 4.11 20.75 -7.26
CA SER A 145 4.27 20.58 -5.82
C SER A 145 5.62 19.97 -5.47
N SER A 146 6.26 20.48 -4.42
CA SER A 146 7.47 19.88 -3.84
C SER A 146 7.25 18.49 -3.26
N ARG A 147 5.98 18.12 -2.97
CA ARG A 147 5.59 16.79 -2.47
C ARG A 147 5.30 15.78 -3.58
N ARG A 148 5.38 16.18 -4.85
CA ARG A 148 5.06 15.32 -5.99
C ARG A 148 5.91 14.06 -6.04
N GLN A 149 7.22 14.18 -5.75
CA GLN A 149 8.14 13.04 -5.76
C GLN A 149 7.81 12.05 -4.63
N ASP A 150 7.47 12.54 -3.44
CA ASP A 150 7.05 11.69 -2.32
C ASP A 150 5.74 10.96 -2.63
N ALA A 151 4.75 11.64 -3.22
CA ALA A 151 3.50 11.02 -3.68
C ALA A 151 3.76 9.94 -4.74
N GLN A 152 4.65 10.19 -5.70
CA GLN A 152 5.03 9.20 -6.71
C GLN A 152 5.69 7.96 -6.09
N GLN A 153 6.55 8.16 -5.10
CA GLN A 153 7.18 7.04 -4.40
C GLN A 153 6.16 6.20 -3.63
N MET A 154 5.20 6.84 -2.94
CA MET A 154 4.11 6.11 -2.28
C MET A 154 3.27 5.29 -3.29
N ILE A 155 3.01 5.82 -4.48
CA ILE A 155 2.32 5.07 -5.55
C ILE A 155 3.12 3.84 -5.96
N PHE A 156 4.43 3.95 -6.16
CA PHE A 156 5.26 2.79 -6.49
C PHE A 156 5.26 1.74 -5.36
N ASP A 157 5.35 2.16 -4.11
CA ASP A 157 5.32 1.24 -2.96
C ASP A 157 3.96 0.53 -2.84
N LEU A 158 2.85 1.21 -3.17
CA LEU A 158 1.51 0.61 -3.24
C LEU A 158 1.39 -0.37 -4.41
N GLN A 159 1.93 -0.04 -5.57
CA GLN A 159 1.99 -0.94 -6.73
C GLN A 159 2.80 -2.19 -6.42
N ASP A 160 3.97 -2.05 -5.78
CA ASP A 160 4.76 -3.20 -5.32
C ASP A 160 3.98 -4.07 -4.31
N LYS A 161 3.11 -3.48 -3.48
CA LYS A 161 2.21 -4.22 -2.58
C LYS A 161 1.18 -5.05 -3.36
N LEU A 162 0.60 -4.50 -4.43
CA LEU A 162 -0.32 -5.23 -5.31
C LEU A 162 0.41 -6.37 -6.03
N VAL A 163 1.60 -6.10 -6.56
CA VAL A 163 2.45 -7.13 -7.18
C VAL A 163 2.83 -8.22 -6.20
N MET A 164 3.11 -7.89 -4.93
CA MET A 164 3.37 -8.89 -3.89
C MET A 164 2.17 -9.81 -3.70
N LYS A 165 0.94 -9.31 -3.75
CA LYS A 165 -0.28 -10.16 -3.72
C LYS A 165 -0.30 -11.15 -4.87
N ASP A 166 -0.04 -10.67 -6.09
CA ASP A 166 -0.04 -11.50 -7.29
C ASP A 166 1.12 -12.52 -7.28
N TYR A 167 2.30 -12.12 -6.80
CA TYR A 167 3.41 -13.02 -6.59
C TYR A 167 3.07 -14.15 -5.61
N LEU A 168 2.45 -13.82 -4.48
CA LEU A 168 2.04 -14.82 -3.49
C LEU A 168 0.99 -15.79 -4.06
N ALA A 169 0.06 -15.30 -4.90
CA ALA A 169 -0.90 -16.13 -5.59
C ALA A 169 -0.22 -17.04 -6.65
N ALA A 170 0.65 -16.47 -7.49
CA ALA A 170 1.43 -17.20 -8.48
C ALA A 170 2.31 -18.27 -7.82
N LYS A 171 2.99 -17.92 -6.72
CA LYS A 171 3.78 -18.88 -5.94
C LYS A 171 2.95 -20.01 -5.36
N LEU A 172 1.76 -19.71 -4.84
CA LEU A 172 0.83 -20.75 -4.37
C LEU A 172 0.45 -21.72 -5.49
N TYR A 173 0.12 -21.20 -6.68
CA TYR A 173 -0.16 -22.04 -7.84
C TYR A 173 1.06 -22.89 -8.22
N TYR A 174 2.25 -22.34 -8.19
CA TYR A 174 3.49 -23.08 -8.44
C TYR A 174 3.69 -24.22 -7.42
N ASP A 175 3.53 -23.92 -6.14
CA ASP A 175 3.70 -24.89 -5.04
C ASP A 175 2.65 -26.01 -5.09
N LEU A 176 1.43 -25.73 -5.61
CA LEU A 176 0.40 -26.73 -5.87
C LEU A 176 0.76 -27.63 -7.08
N GLY A 177 1.47 -27.12 -8.06
CA GLY A 177 1.99 -27.87 -9.20
C GLY A 177 0.91 -28.65 -9.95
N SER A 178 1.08 -29.97 -10.04
CA SER A 178 0.13 -30.88 -10.68
C SER A 178 -0.99 -31.38 -9.75
N TYR A 179 -1.09 -30.86 -8.54
CA TYR A 179 -2.15 -31.27 -7.59
C TYR A 179 -3.52 -30.84 -8.08
N THR A 180 -4.43 -31.80 -8.27
CA THR A 180 -5.78 -31.57 -8.76
C THR A 180 -6.89 -31.74 -7.70
N GLY A 181 -6.51 -31.94 -6.44
CA GLY A 181 -7.43 -32.24 -5.36
C GLY A 181 -8.04 -33.66 -5.48
N ASN A 182 -9.07 -33.94 -4.68
CA ASN A 182 -9.80 -35.22 -4.71
C ASN A 182 -10.91 -35.26 -5.76
N SER A 183 -10.90 -34.35 -6.74
CA SER A 183 -11.94 -34.30 -7.77
C SER A 183 -11.64 -35.29 -8.90
N THR A 184 -12.43 -36.33 -9.02
CA THR A 184 -12.40 -37.29 -10.11
C THR A 184 -12.75 -36.68 -11.48
N TYR A 185 -13.22 -35.45 -11.51
CA TYR A 185 -13.67 -34.71 -12.70
C TYR A 185 -12.83 -33.48 -13.05
N SER A 186 -11.69 -33.27 -12.39
CA SER A 186 -10.85 -32.11 -12.70
C SER A 186 -10.03 -32.33 -13.96
N THR A 187 -10.61 -31.98 -15.10
CA THR A 187 -9.92 -31.90 -16.39
C THR A 187 -9.05 -30.66 -16.55
N THR A 188 -8.89 -29.81 -15.51
CA THR A 188 -8.50 -28.41 -15.71
C THR A 188 -7.41 -27.88 -14.80
N GLY A 189 -6.83 -28.68 -13.93
CA GLY A 189 -5.94 -28.13 -12.93
C GLY A 189 -4.46 -28.13 -13.30
N ASN A 190 -4.04 -27.41 -14.34
CA ASN A 190 -2.61 -27.13 -14.48
C ASN A 190 -2.28 -25.86 -13.70
N ASN A 191 -1.94 -26.01 -12.41
CA ASN A 191 -1.60 -24.90 -11.55
C ASN A 191 -0.32 -24.16 -12.03
N TYR A 192 0.59 -24.85 -12.74
CA TYR A 192 1.73 -24.19 -13.38
C TYR A 192 1.30 -23.16 -14.41
N LEU A 193 0.26 -23.48 -15.22
CA LEU A 193 -0.29 -22.50 -16.17
C LEU A 193 -0.92 -21.31 -15.43
N SER A 194 -1.65 -21.54 -14.35
CA SER A 194 -2.20 -20.47 -13.51
C SER A 194 -1.09 -19.60 -12.91
N CYS A 195 0.02 -20.21 -12.47
CA CYS A 195 1.20 -19.49 -12.01
C CYS A 195 1.77 -18.58 -13.10
N ILE A 196 2.00 -19.14 -14.30
CA ILE A 196 2.56 -18.40 -15.45
C ILE A 196 1.69 -17.19 -15.80
N VAL A 197 0.38 -17.41 -15.97
CA VAL A 197 -0.56 -16.34 -16.33
C VAL A 197 -0.62 -15.26 -15.26
N THR A 198 -0.70 -15.62 -13.98
CA THR A 198 -0.74 -14.66 -12.89
C THR A 198 0.54 -13.82 -12.83
N ALA A 199 1.71 -14.47 -12.92
CA ALA A 199 2.98 -13.77 -12.86
C ALA A 199 3.21 -12.87 -14.10
N GLN A 200 2.85 -13.32 -15.29
CA GLN A 200 2.96 -12.54 -16.53
C GLN A 200 2.01 -11.34 -16.54
N ASN A 201 0.80 -11.48 -16.02
CA ASN A 201 -0.11 -10.34 -15.86
C ASN A 201 0.45 -9.30 -14.91
N ALA A 202 1.01 -9.70 -13.77
CA ALA A 202 1.64 -8.78 -12.83
C ALA A 202 2.83 -8.04 -13.48
N LEU A 203 3.68 -8.73 -14.25
CA LEU A 203 4.79 -8.13 -14.99
C LEU A 203 4.34 -7.13 -16.07
N LYS A 204 3.20 -7.40 -16.71
CA LYS A 204 2.61 -6.53 -17.73
C LYS A 204 1.98 -5.29 -17.11
N ASP A 205 1.23 -5.46 -16.03
CA ASP A 205 0.47 -4.37 -15.40
C ASP A 205 1.38 -3.44 -14.59
N TYR A 206 2.49 -3.98 -14.05
CA TYR A 206 3.46 -3.24 -13.23
C TYR A 206 4.90 -3.41 -13.73
N PRO A 207 5.25 -2.85 -14.90
CA PRO A 207 6.54 -3.10 -15.56
C PRO A 207 7.76 -2.61 -14.78
N TYR A 208 7.57 -1.68 -13.83
CA TYR A 208 8.65 -1.10 -13.02
C TYR A 208 8.73 -1.65 -11.60
N THR A 209 8.05 -2.77 -11.32
CA THR A 209 8.07 -3.40 -10.00
C THR A 209 9.48 -3.89 -9.62
N LYS A 210 9.82 -3.76 -8.34
CA LYS A 210 11.04 -4.34 -7.75
C LYS A 210 11.05 -5.88 -7.76
N MET A 211 9.88 -6.51 -7.94
CA MET A 211 9.70 -7.96 -7.94
C MET A 211 9.86 -8.59 -9.33
N ARG A 212 10.29 -7.82 -10.32
CA ARG A 212 10.37 -8.27 -11.72
C ARG A 212 11.24 -9.51 -11.88
N GLU A 213 12.42 -9.54 -11.25
CA GLU A 213 13.32 -10.69 -11.26
C GLU A 213 12.71 -11.93 -10.62
N ASP A 214 12.06 -11.78 -9.44
CA ASP A 214 11.45 -12.89 -8.71
C ASP A 214 10.23 -13.48 -9.45
N LEU A 215 9.44 -12.64 -10.12
CA LEU A 215 8.34 -13.07 -10.98
C LEU A 215 8.85 -13.80 -12.23
N SER A 216 9.88 -13.26 -12.90
CA SER A 216 10.43 -13.82 -14.13
C SER A 216 11.04 -15.20 -13.89
N ILE A 217 11.81 -15.39 -12.82
CA ILE A 217 12.33 -16.73 -12.49
C ILE A 217 11.20 -17.71 -12.10
N LEU A 218 10.13 -17.22 -11.47
CA LEU A 218 8.96 -18.05 -11.15
C LEU A 218 8.25 -18.55 -12.41
N VAL A 219 8.13 -17.69 -13.44
CA VAL A 219 7.61 -18.09 -14.77
C VAL A 219 8.48 -19.16 -15.40
N LEU A 220 9.81 -18.99 -15.40
CA LEU A 220 10.75 -19.99 -15.95
C LEU A 220 10.61 -21.33 -15.24
N ARG A 221 10.59 -21.35 -13.92
CA ARG A 221 10.35 -22.57 -13.12
C ARG A 221 9.03 -23.25 -13.48
N ALA A 222 7.97 -22.47 -13.55
CA ALA A 222 6.63 -23.00 -13.82
C ALA A 222 6.51 -23.58 -15.23
N LYS A 223 7.11 -22.95 -16.25
CA LYS A 223 7.19 -23.49 -17.61
C LYS A 223 7.96 -24.79 -17.64
N TYR A 224 9.12 -24.86 -17.00
CA TYR A 224 9.95 -26.05 -16.94
C TYR A 224 9.22 -27.23 -16.28
N ASP A 225 8.64 -27.03 -15.10
CA ASP A 225 7.93 -28.10 -14.38
C ASP A 225 6.63 -28.49 -15.09
N MET A 226 5.94 -27.56 -15.74
CA MET A 226 4.81 -27.84 -16.61
C MET A 226 5.22 -28.71 -17.81
N ALA A 227 6.34 -28.41 -18.43
CA ALA A 227 6.84 -29.19 -19.55
C ALA A 227 7.18 -30.63 -19.14
N LYS A 228 7.84 -30.80 -17.98
CA LYS A 228 8.15 -32.14 -17.43
C LYS A 228 6.91 -32.96 -17.07
N ALA A 229 5.87 -32.31 -16.59
CA ALA A 229 4.61 -32.96 -16.23
C ALA A 229 3.66 -33.15 -17.43
N SER A 230 4.06 -32.82 -18.64
CA SER A 230 3.25 -32.88 -19.84
C SER A 230 3.23 -34.29 -20.44
N VAL A 231 2.15 -34.57 -21.19
CA VAL A 231 2.11 -35.73 -22.10
C VAL A 231 3.14 -35.56 -23.21
N GLU A 232 3.58 -36.68 -23.79
CA GLU A 232 4.69 -36.70 -24.73
C GLU A 232 4.48 -35.77 -25.93
N GLU A 233 3.25 -35.74 -26.48
CA GLU A 233 2.87 -34.92 -27.64
C GLU A 233 3.04 -33.39 -27.40
N LYS A 234 3.06 -32.93 -26.13
CA LYS A 234 3.18 -31.54 -25.76
C LYS A 234 4.56 -31.17 -25.16
N LYS A 235 5.35 -32.16 -24.84
CA LYS A 235 6.57 -32.00 -24.07
C LYS A 235 7.63 -31.23 -24.86
N GLU A 236 7.84 -31.59 -26.13
CA GLU A 236 8.80 -30.91 -27.00
C GLU A 236 8.48 -29.42 -27.15
N GLU A 237 7.23 -29.08 -27.49
CA GLU A 237 6.76 -27.70 -27.63
C GLU A 237 7.04 -26.88 -26.35
N ARG A 238 6.65 -27.42 -25.20
CA ARG A 238 6.79 -26.74 -23.89
C ARG A 238 8.24 -26.63 -23.42
N MET A 239 9.10 -27.59 -23.77
CA MET A 239 10.54 -27.46 -23.49
C MET A 239 11.18 -26.37 -24.33
N ARG A 240 10.76 -26.19 -25.59
CA ARG A 240 11.19 -25.04 -26.41
C ARG A 240 10.75 -23.71 -25.82
N GLU A 241 9.49 -23.60 -25.37
CA GLU A 241 8.98 -22.41 -24.67
C GLU A 241 9.76 -22.13 -23.37
N THR A 242 10.23 -23.16 -22.68
CA THR A 242 11.08 -23.01 -21.48
C THR A 242 12.46 -22.45 -21.85
N ILE A 243 13.05 -22.89 -22.96
CA ILE A 243 14.33 -22.37 -23.47
C ILE A 243 14.19 -20.90 -23.89
N ASP A 244 13.10 -20.54 -24.57
CA ASP A 244 12.83 -19.14 -24.94
C ASP A 244 12.69 -18.25 -23.70
N GLU A 245 12.01 -18.73 -22.67
CA GLU A 245 11.88 -18.02 -21.39
C GLU A 245 13.22 -17.88 -20.66
N TYR A 246 14.09 -18.91 -20.71
CA TYR A 246 15.46 -18.80 -20.18
C TYR A 246 16.25 -17.69 -20.86
N TYR A 247 16.21 -17.59 -22.19
CA TYR A 247 16.91 -16.53 -22.90
C TYR A 247 16.33 -15.14 -22.57
N SER A 248 15.01 -15.03 -22.42
CA SER A 248 14.36 -13.81 -21.97
C SER A 248 14.84 -13.40 -20.57
N PHE A 249 14.86 -14.34 -19.63
CA PHE A 249 15.35 -14.12 -18.27
C PHE A 249 16.84 -13.70 -18.26
N LYS A 250 17.69 -14.44 -18.97
CA LYS A 250 19.13 -14.18 -19.03
C LYS A 250 19.46 -12.82 -19.64
N ASN A 251 18.72 -12.41 -20.68
CA ASN A 251 18.91 -11.13 -21.33
C ASN A 251 18.52 -9.96 -20.42
N GLU A 252 17.45 -10.13 -19.65
CA GLU A 252 16.96 -9.09 -18.75
C GLU A 252 17.76 -9.04 -17.45
N PHE A 253 18.20 -10.20 -16.92
CA PHE A 253 18.88 -10.32 -15.62
C PHE A 253 20.20 -11.11 -15.71
N PRO A 254 21.20 -10.64 -16.46
CA PRO A 254 22.44 -11.41 -16.69
C PRO A 254 23.25 -11.67 -15.41
N GLU A 255 23.10 -10.81 -14.38
CA GLU A 255 23.79 -10.93 -13.09
C GLU A 255 22.85 -11.42 -11.97
N SER A 256 21.74 -12.05 -12.31
CA SER A 256 20.75 -12.54 -11.35
C SER A 256 21.34 -13.54 -10.36
N LYS A 257 20.92 -13.44 -9.10
CA LYS A 257 21.16 -14.48 -8.07
C LYS A 257 20.63 -15.87 -8.48
N TYR A 258 19.67 -15.89 -9.42
CA TYR A 258 19.03 -17.11 -9.93
C TYR A 258 19.72 -17.69 -11.19
N MET A 259 20.77 -17.07 -11.74
CA MET A 259 21.38 -17.52 -12.99
C MET A 259 21.85 -18.98 -12.95
N LYS A 260 22.44 -19.45 -11.84
CA LYS A 260 22.86 -20.86 -11.70
C LYS A 260 21.68 -21.83 -11.85
N GLU A 261 20.52 -21.46 -11.34
CA GLU A 261 19.30 -22.25 -11.45
C GLU A 261 18.74 -22.18 -12.87
N ALA A 262 18.68 -20.99 -13.45
CA ALA A 262 18.23 -20.80 -14.82
C ALA A 262 19.11 -21.60 -15.83
N ASP A 263 20.44 -21.55 -15.69
CA ASP A 263 21.37 -22.33 -16.52
C ASP A 263 21.17 -23.84 -16.35
N ARG A 264 20.81 -24.31 -15.15
CA ARG A 264 20.48 -25.72 -14.93
C ARG A 264 19.21 -26.11 -15.68
N ILE A 265 18.14 -25.31 -15.54
CA ILE A 265 16.87 -25.52 -16.24
C ILE A 265 17.10 -25.58 -17.75
N PHE A 266 17.89 -24.66 -18.29
CA PHE A 266 18.24 -24.64 -19.71
C PHE A 266 18.93 -25.93 -20.16
N LYS A 267 20.00 -26.36 -19.47
CA LYS A 267 20.75 -27.58 -19.82
C LYS A 267 19.87 -28.84 -19.74
N ASP A 268 19.03 -28.93 -18.71
CA ASP A 268 18.10 -30.06 -18.55
C ASP A 268 17.05 -30.06 -19.66
N SER A 269 16.55 -28.89 -20.08
CA SER A 269 15.59 -28.76 -21.18
C SER A 269 16.21 -29.17 -22.52
N GLU A 270 17.47 -28.72 -22.82
CA GLU A 270 18.19 -29.15 -24.02
C GLU A 270 18.45 -30.65 -24.06
N LYS A 271 18.82 -31.25 -22.92
CA LYS A 271 19.05 -32.67 -22.80
C LYS A 271 17.79 -33.48 -23.16
N ILE A 272 16.65 -33.12 -22.59
CA ILE A 272 15.36 -33.78 -22.88
C ILE A 272 15.04 -33.69 -24.37
N LEU A 273 15.14 -32.50 -24.99
CA LEU A 273 14.89 -32.32 -26.42
C LEU A 273 15.81 -33.12 -27.32
N ASN A 274 17.07 -33.42 -26.91
CA ASN A 274 18.00 -34.21 -27.67
C ASN A 274 17.79 -35.72 -27.51
N GLU A 275 17.33 -36.18 -26.35
CA GLU A 275 16.98 -37.58 -26.10
C GLU A 275 15.73 -37.98 -26.90
N ASP A 276 14.71 -37.11 -26.97
CA ASP A 276 13.49 -37.34 -27.75
C ASP A 276 13.73 -37.39 -29.26
N LYS A 277 14.80 -36.81 -29.79
CA LYS A 277 15.18 -36.94 -31.23
C LYS A 277 15.88 -38.23 -31.59
N GLN A 278 16.38 -39.00 -30.60
CA GLN A 278 17.12 -40.25 -30.80
C GLN A 278 16.24 -41.48 -30.56
N SER A 279 15.05 -41.35 -30.03
CA SER A 279 14.05 -42.38 -29.84
C SER A 279 13.06 -42.39 -31.00
#